data_1b04bd92b6eb50e91b8834f488588c47
#
_entry.id   1b04bd92b6eb50e91b8834f488588c47
#
_cell.length_a   1.000
_cell.length_b   1.000
_cell.length_c   1.000
_cell.angle_alpha   90.00
_cell.angle_beta   90.00
_cell.angle_gamma   90.00
#
_symmetry.space_group_name_H-M   'P 1'
#
loop_
_entity.id
_entity.type
_entity.pdbx_description
1 polymer ?
#
loop_
_entity_poly.entity_id
_entity_poly.type
_entity_poly.pdbx_seq_one_letter_code
_entity_poly.pdbx_strand_id
1 'polypeptide(L)'
;MSEPIFTSDWFSNNIPHWQRHIDATKPMDILELGAFEGRSVVWMLENLNVKSLTAVDWWDQEWLENKGHFNTEQNFDHNIKPYKNVKKVKTSTYAFLRNDRSAYDLIYIDGAHDGKSVLTDAVMAHYKLKKGGYLIFDDYSQSTDPNRIDRPRGAIDAFMKQFSNEYKILYKGYQLMAQKEY
;
A
#
# COMPACT_ATOMS: atom_id res chain seq x y z
N MET A 1 -14.82 -20.03 -9.18
CA MET A 1 -13.68 -19.14 -9.41
C MET A 1 -12.41 -19.94 -9.18
N SER A 2 -11.35 -19.75 -9.98
CA SER A 2 -10.05 -20.39 -9.71
C SER A 2 -9.49 -19.85 -8.40
N GLU A 3 -8.83 -20.70 -7.61
CA GLU A 3 -8.18 -20.26 -6.37
C GLU A 3 -7.05 -19.27 -6.68
N PRO A 4 -6.84 -18.25 -5.84
CA PRO A 4 -5.74 -17.30 -6.02
C PRO A 4 -4.39 -17.98 -5.80
N ILE A 5 -3.37 -17.55 -6.53
CA ILE A 5 -2.01 -18.09 -6.50
C ILE A 5 -1.11 -17.08 -5.79
N PHE A 6 -0.60 -17.46 -4.61
CA PHE A 6 0.34 -16.65 -3.85
C PHE A 6 1.55 -17.48 -3.44
N THR A 7 2.75 -17.02 -3.82
CA THR A 7 4.01 -17.71 -3.47
C THR A 7 4.57 -17.26 -2.13
N SER A 8 4.10 -16.12 -1.61
CA SER A 8 4.52 -15.55 -0.33
C SER A 8 3.34 -14.95 0.43
N ASP A 9 3.47 -14.88 1.75
CA ASP A 9 2.49 -14.23 2.61
C ASP A 9 3.16 -13.23 3.56
N TRP A 10 3.16 -11.99 3.14
CA TRP A 10 3.67 -10.86 3.95
C TRP A 10 2.55 -9.98 4.50
N PHE A 11 1.29 -10.24 4.13
CA PHE A 11 0.15 -9.40 4.46
C PHE A 11 -0.73 -9.96 5.59
N SER A 12 -0.97 -11.29 5.65
CA SER A 12 -2.02 -11.87 6.50
C SER A 12 -1.86 -11.59 7.99
N ASN A 13 -0.63 -11.42 8.48
CA ASN A 13 -0.39 -11.04 9.87
C ASN A 13 -0.91 -9.65 10.24
N ASN A 14 -1.15 -8.79 9.25
CA ASN A 14 -1.64 -7.42 9.44
C ASN A 14 -3.18 -7.34 9.43
N ILE A 15 -3.89 -8.37 8.93
CA ILE A 15 -5.36 -8.40 8.80
C ILE A 15 -6.10 -8.00 10.08
N PRO A 16 -5.74 -8.51 11.29
CA PRO A 16 -6.47 -8.13 12.50
C PRO A 16 -6.43 -6.62 12.80
N HIS A 17 -5.34 -5.94 12.42
CA HIS A 17 -5.22 -4.49 12.59
C HIS A 17 -6.07 -3.73 11.57
N TRP A 18 -6.10 -4.20 10.31
CA TRP A 18 -6.96 -3.62 9.29
C TRP A 18 -8.44 -3.75 9.65
N GLN A 19 -8.88 -4.94 10.06
CA GLN A 19 -10.26 -5.17 10.50
C GLN A 19 -10.67 -4.33 11.71
N ARG A 20 -9.72 -4.02 12.60
CA ARG A 20 -9.98 -3.23 13.81
C ARG A 20 -10.10 -1.73 13.55
N HIS A 21 -9.36 -1.21 12.57
CA HIS A 21 -9.16 0.23 12.43
C HIS A 21 -9.78 0.82 11.17
N ILE A 22 -10.13 0.01 10.17
CA ILE A 22 -10.76 0.47 8.93
C ILE A 22 -12.26 0.22 9.01
N ASP A 23 -13.05 1.25 8.75
CA ASP A 23 -14.51 1.12 8.64
C ASP A 23 -14.88 0.51 7.27
N ALA A 24 -15.01 -0.82 7.24
CA ALA A 24 -15.29 -1.57 6.02
C ALA A 24 -16.70 -1.29 5.44
N THR A 25 -17.56 -0.57 6.13
CA THR A 25 -18.93 -0.25 5.64
C THR A 25 -18.92 0.92 4.65
N LYS A 26 -17.90 1.77 4.71
CA LYS A 26 -17.79 2.94 3.84
C LYS A 26 -17.30 2.57 2.45
N PRO A 27 -17.93 3.07 1.38
CA PRO A 27 -17.42 2.86 0.03
C PRO A 27 -16.10 3.62 -0.17
N MET A 28 -15.08 2.91 -0.69
CA MET A 28 -13.72 3.44 -0.81
C MET A 28 -13.20 3.37 -2.23
N ASP A 29 -12.57 4.47 -2.66
CA ASP A 29 -11.61 4.48 -3.76
C ASP A 29 -10.22 4.22 -3.15
N ILE A 30 -9.55 3.14 -3.55
CA ILE A 30 -8.33 2.64 -2.93
C ILE A 30 -7.16 2.75 -3.90
N LEU A 31 -5.98 3.13 -3.37
CA LEU A 31 -4.70 3.06 -4.06
C LEU A 31 -3.75 2.16 -3.28
N GLU A 32 -3.13 1.21 -3.96
CA GLU A 32 -2.01 0.43 -3.46
C GLU A 32 -0.77 0.70 -4.30
N LEU A 33 0.32 1.02 -3.63
CA LEU A 33 1.65 1.25 -4.19
C LEU A 33 2.57 0.10 -3.78
N GLY A 34 2.87 -0.81 -4.72
CA GLY A 34 3.53 -2.08 -4.48
C GLY A 34 2.52 -3.21 -4.28
N ALA A 35 2.09 -3.83 -5.38
CA ALA A 35 1.00 -4.81 -5.32
C ALA A 35 1.49 -6.26 -5.39
N PHE A 36 2.72 -6.51 -5.83
CA PHE A 36 3.32 -7.84 -5.96
C PHE A 36 2.39 -8.84 -6.65
N GLU A 37 1.98 -9.93 -5.97
CA GLU A 37 1.01 -10.93 -6.47
C GLU A 37 -0.45 -10.55 -6.12
N GLY A 38 -0.69 -9.42 -5.44
CA GLY A 38 -2.02 -8.90 -5.11
C GLY A 38 -2.72 -9.58 -3.95
N ARG A 39 -2.01 -10.13 -2.96
CA ARG A 39 -2.63 -10.72 -1.78
C ARG A 39 -3.44 -9.70 -0.98
N SER A 40 -2.88 -8.55 -0.71
CA SER A 40 -3.55 -7.41 -0.08
C SER A 40 -4.70 -6.88 -0.93
N VAL A 41 -4.51 -6.77 -2.26
CA VAL A 41 -5.55 -6.37 -3.22
C VAL A 41 -6.77 -7.28 -3.11
N VAL A 42 -6.57 -8.60 -3.21
CA VAL A 42 -7.66 -9.59 -3.11
C VAL A 42 -8.36 -9.49 -1.76
N TRP A 43 -7.57 -9.41 -0.67
CA TRP A 43 -8.16 -9.27 0.65
C TRP A 43 -9.02 -8.00 0.78
N MET A 44 -8.53 -6.84 0.30
CA MET A 44 -9.30 -5.60 0.32
C MET A 44 -10.61 -5.72 -0.46
N LEU A 45 -10.56 -6.32 -1.65
CA LEU A 45 -11.75 -6.52 -2.51
C LEU A 45 -12.80 -7.42 -1.87
N GLU A 46 -12.38 -8.39 -1.05
CA GLU A 46 -13.28 -9.34 -0.40
C GLU A 46 -13.81 -8.86 0.96
N ASN A 47 -13.09 -7.96 1.64
CA ASN A 47 -13.37 -7.62 3.02
C ASN A 47 -13.72 -6.14 3.26
N LEU A 48 -13.48 -5.25 2.28
CA LEU A 48 -13.83 -3.84 2.34
C LEU A 48 -14.92 -3.51 1.31
N ASN A 49 -15.62 -2.40 1.51
CA ASN A 49 -16.57 -1.88 0.52
C ASN A 49 -15.82 -1.10 -0.57
N VAL A 50 -15.19 -1.83 -1.49
CA VAL A 50 -14.33 -1.25 -2.54
C VAL A 50 -15.16 -0.77 -3.71
N LYS A 51 -15.21 0.53 -3.93
CA LYS A 51 -15.79 1.16 -5.12
C LYS A 51 -14.86 1.04 -6.32
N SER A 52 -13.60 1.39 -6.14
CA SER A 52 -12.53 1.19 -7.12
C SER A 52 -11.20 0.94 -6.40
N LEU A 53 -10.33 0.11 -6.98
CA LEU A 53 -8.98 -0.12 -6.50
C LEU A 53 -7.99 0.07 -7.64
N THR A 54 -7.00 0.92 -7.44
CA THR A 54 -5.85 1.06 -8.34
C THR A 54 -4.65 0.41 -7.70
N ALA A 55 -4.12 -0.63 -8.33
CA ALA A 55 -2.91 -1.35 -7.91
C ALA A 55 -1.75 -0.96 -8.82
N VAL A 56 -0.72 -0.38 -8.23
CA VAL A 56 0.48 0.10 -8.94
C VAL A 56 1.66 -0.72 -8.51
N ASP A 57 2.37 -1.26 -9.48
CA ASP A 57 3.64 -1.94 -9.24
C ASP A 57 4.52 -1.82 -10.48
N TRP A 58 5.81 -1.95 -10.30
CA TRP A 58 6.74 -1.94 -11.41
C TRP A 58 6.76 -3.28 -12.13
N TRP A 59 6.58 -4.39 -11.39
CA TRP A 59 6.72 -5.77 -11.91
C TRP A 59 7.93 -5.93 -12.81
N ASP A 60 9.10 -5.48 -12.31
CA ASP A 60 10.38 -5.73 -12.99
C ASP A 60 10.72 -7.21 -12.86
N GLN A 61 10.44 -7.96 -13.93
CA GLN A 61 10.56 -9.40 -13.93
C GLN A 61 11.99 -9.86 -13.65
N GLU A 62 12.99 -9.20 -14.22
CA GLU A 62 14.40 -9.57 -14.03
C GLU A 62 14.83 -9.36 -12.57
N TRP A 63 14.45 -8.22 -11.98
CA TRP A 63 14.75 -7.93 -10.58
C TRP A 63 14.04 -8.91 -9.64
N LEU A 64 12.78 -9.24 -9.89
CA LEU A 64 11.97 -10.18 -9.10
C LEU A 64 12.55 -11.60 -9.18
N GLU A 65 12.91 -12.08 -10.38
CA GLU A 65 13.50 -13.41 -10.57
C GLU A 65 14.86 -13.52 -9.88
N ASN A 66 15.70 -12.47 -9.91
CA ASN A 66 16.95 -12.41 -9.17
C ASN A 66 16.76 -12.48 -7.64
N LYS A 67 15.55 -12.20 -7.14
CA LYS A 67 15.14 -12.37 -5.74
C LYS A 67 14.41 -13.70 -5.47
N GLY A 68 14.25 -14.55 -6.47
CA GLY A 68 13.56 -15.84 -6.36
C GLY A 68 12.03 -15.76 -6.51
N HIS A 69 11.51 -14.64 -7.01
CA HIS A 69 10.08 -14.44 -7.22
C HIS A 69 9.73 -14.58 -8.71
N PHE A 70 9.15 -15.71 -9.06
CA PHE A 70 8.79 -16.06 -10.44
C PHE A 70 7.30 -15.83 -10.69
N ASN A 71 6.98 -15.43 -11.93
CA ASN A 71 5.59 -15.23 -12.39
C ASN A 71 4.75 -14.24 -11.56
N THR A 72 5.37 -13.31 -10.87
CA THR A 72 4.68 -12.39 -9.93
C THR A 72 3.57 -11.60 -10.62
N GLU A 73 3.85 -11.02 -11.79
CA GLU A 73 2.85 -10.26 -12.55
C GLU A 73 1.73 -11.15 -13.09
N GLN A 74 2.08 -12.36 -13.56
CA GLN A 74 1.09 -13.33 -14.06
C GLN A 74 0.18 -13.82 -12.93
N ASN A 75 0.75 -14.06 -11.74
CA ASN A 75 -0.03 -14.41 -10.55
C ASN A 75 -0.97 -13.26 -10.16
N PHE A 76 -0.49 -12.01 -10.18
CA PHE A 76 -1.34 -10.84 -9.96
C PHE A 76 -2.52 -10.81 -10.94
N ASP A 77 -2.25 -10.94 -12.25
CA ASP A 77 -3.28 -10.93 -13.29
C ASP A 77 -4.31 -12.06 -13.12
N HIS A 78 -3.84 -13.25 -12.71
CA HIS A 78 -4.71 -14.38 -12.37
C HIS A 78 -5.61 -14.06 -11.17
N ASN A 79 -5.01 -13.52 -10.11
CA ASN A 79 -5.68 -13.26 -8.84
C ASN A 79 -6.76 -12.19 -8.93
N ILE A 80 -6.53 -11.13 -9.71
CA ILE A 80 -7.51 -10.05 -9.88
C ILE A 80 -8.55 -10.30 -10.96
N LYS A 81 -8.38 -11.33 -11.79
CA LYS A 81 -9.28 -11.63 -12.93
C LYS A 81 -10.78 -11.68 -12.58
N PRO A 82 -11.20 -12.18 -11.42
CA PRO A 82 -12.62 -12.20 -11.03
C PRO A 82 -13.22 -10.81 -10.74
N TYR A 83 -12.39 -9.78 -10.48
CA TYR A 83 -12.83 -8.48 -9.97
C TYR A 83 -12.85 -7.44 -11.09
N LYS A 84 -13.98 -6.73 -11.24
CA LYS A 84 -14.17 -5.74 -12.31
C LYS A 84 -13.78 -4.30 -11.87
N ASN A 85 -13.65 -4.09 -10.59
CA ASN A 85 -13.38 -2.78 -9.97
C ASN A 85 -11.90 -2.58 -9.61
N VAL A 86 -11.00 -3.36 -10.23
CA VAL A 86 -9.55 -3.22 -10.09
C VAL A 86 -8.93 -2.67 -11.36
N LYS A 87 -8.04 -1.70 -11.21
CA LYS A 87 -7.18 -1.17 -12.26
C LYS A 87 -5.73 -1.52 -11.94
N LYS A 88 -5.12 -2.38 -12.76
CA LYS A 88 -3.67 -2.62 -12.76
C LYS A 88 -2.93 -1.50 -13.48
N VAL A 89 -1.86 -0.98 -12.90
CA VAL A 89 -0.98 0.01 -13.52
C VAL A 89 0.48 -0.42 -13.36
N LYS A 90 1.10 -0.88 -14.45
CA LYS A 90 2.51 -1.28 -14.48
C LYS A 90 3.39 -0.05 -14.71
N THR A 91 3.92 0.51 -13.62
CA THR A 91 4.84 1.65 -13.63
C THR A 91 5.48 1.85 -12.26
N SER A 92 6.47 2.72 -12.14
CA SER A 92 6.97 3.11 -10.82
C SER A 92 5.94 3.94 -10.05
N THR A 93 5.94 3.84 -8.72
CA THR A 93 5.05 4.59 -7.83
C THR A 93 5.19 6.09 -8.05
N TYR A 94 6.43 6.58 -8.20
CA TYR A 94 6.72 7.99 -8.50
C TYR A 94 6.08 8.45 -9.80
N ALA A 95 6.25 7.70 -10.90
CA ALA A 95 5.68 8.08 -12.21
C ALA A 95 4.15 8.08 -12.18
N PHE A 96 3.56 7.11 -11.48
CA PHE A 96 2.11 7.07 -11.26
C PHE A 96 1.64 8.29 -10.46
N LEU A 97 2.16 8.50 -9.26
CA LEU A 97 1.73 9.57 -8.36
C LEU A 97 1.89 10.96 -8.96
N ARG A 98 2.93 11.17 -9.78
CA ARG A 98 3.16 12.44 -10.49
C ARG A 98 2.06 12.77 -11.49
N ASN A 99 1.53 11.77 -12.17
CA ASN A 99 0.59 11.95 -13.30
C ASN A 99 -0.87 11.73 -12.90
N ASP A 100 -1.14 10.95 -11.86
CA ASP A 100 -2.49 10.68 -11.39
C ASP A 100 -3.13 11.94 -10.80
N ARG A 101 -4.44 12.10 -11.05
CA ARG A 101 -5.26 13.24 -10.56
C ARG A 101 -6.40 12.80 -9.66
N SER A 102 -6.46 11.52 -9.33
CA SER A 102 -7.51 10.94 -8.51
C SER A 102 -7.31 11.29 -7.03
N ALA A 103 -8.38 11.14 -6.26
CA ALA A 103 -8.35 11.21 -4.81
C ALA A 103 -8.90 9.90 -4.21
N TYR A 104 -8.29 9.47 -3.12
CA TYR A 104 -8.50 8.15 -2.54
C TYR A 104 -9.00 8.22 -1.10
N ASP A 105 -9.78 7.23 -0.70
CA ASP A 105 -10.24 7.05 0.67
C ASP A 105 -9.26 6.21 1.50
N LEU A 106 -8.46 5.35 0.83
CA LEU A 106 -7.39 4.59 1.44
C LEU A 106 -6.19 4.55 0.49
N ILE A 107 -5.00 4.82 1.02
CA ILE A 107 -3.73 4.63 0.32
C ILE A 107 -2.84 3.71 1.15
N TYR A 108 -2.42 2.58 0.56
CA TYR A 108 -1.47 1.64 1.13
C TYR A 108 -0.12 1.76 0.41
N ILE A 109 0.94 2.05 1.16
CA ILE A 109 2.31 2.22 0.64
C ILE A 109 3.12 1.00 1.07
N ASP A 110 3.39 0.13 0.11
CA ASP A 110 4.14 -1.14 0.24
C ASP A 110 5.06 -1.37 -0.98
N GLY A 111 5.65 -0.30 -1.48
CA GLY A 111 6.47 -0.35 -2.71
C GLY A 111 7.95 -0.55 -2.42
N ALA A 112 8.74 0.52 -2.55
CA ALA A 112 10.17 0.48 -2.28
C ALA A 112 10.45 0.48 -0.77
N HIS A 113 11.46 -0.29 -0.36
CA HIS A 113 11.86 -0.43 1.05
C HIS A 113 13.06 0.46 1.40
N ASP A 114 13.26 1.54 0.64
CA ASP A 114 14.25 2.57 0.96
C ASP A 114 13.58 3.87 1.42
N GLY A 115 14.24 4.58 2.34
CA GLY A 115 13.64 5.75 2.98
C GLY A 115 13.31 6.90 2.03
N LYS A 116 14.08 7.10 0.94
CA LYS A 116 13.82 8.20 0.00
C LYS A 116 12.56 7.97 -0.80
N SER A 117 12.39 6.75 -1.30
CA SER A 117 11.21 6.36 -2.08
C SER A 117 9.95 6.41 -1.21
N VAL A 118 10.01 5.84 0.01
CA VAL A 118 8.88 5.87 0.96
C VAL A 118 8.49 7.31 1.33
N LEU A 119 9.46 8.20 1.58
CA LEU A 119 9.16 9.61 1.88
C LEU A 119 8.52 10.32 0.69
N THR A 120 9.02 10.07 -0.50
CA THR A 120 8.47 10.65 -1.74
C THR A 120 7.04 10.19 -1.95
N ASP A 121 6.79 8.89 -1.85
CA ASP A 121 5.46 8.31 -2.01
C ASP A 121 4.49 8.85 -0.93
N ALA A 122 4.94 8.94 0.33
CA ALA A 122 4.15 9.49 1.43
C ALA A 122 3.70 10.93 1.19
N VAL A 123 4.64 11.80 0.78
CA VAL A 123 4.34 13.22 0.52
C VAL A 123 3.39 13.36 -0.67
N MET A 124 3.61 12.60 -1.75
CA MET A 124 2.72 12.67 -2.92
C MET A 124 1.34 12.07 -2.65
N ALA A 125 1.28 10.97 -1.90
CA ALA A 125 0.04 10.32 -1.46
C ALA A 125 -0.79 11.21 -0.55
N HIS A 126 -0.14 11.99 0.34
CA HIS A 126 -0.84 12.93 1.23
C HIS A 126 -1.78 13.87 0.48
N TYR A 127 -1.35 14.41 -0.67
CA TYR A 127 -2.16 15.33 -1.48
C TYR A 127 -3.27 14.64 -2.28
N LYS A 128 -3.26 13.31 -2.33
CA LYS A 128 -4.29 12.49 -2.99
C LYS A 128 -5.24 11.84 -2.00
N LEU A 129 -4.89 11.84 -0.71
CA LEU A 129 -5.73 11.26 0.32
C LEU A 129 -6.82 12.25 0.72
N LYS A 130 -8.07 11.80 0.66
CA LYS A 130 -9.25 12.56 1.11
C LYS A 130 -9.21 12.78 2.62
N LYS A 131 -9.87 13.83 3.09
CA LYS A 131 -10.16 14.00 4.53
C LYS A 131 -10.95 12.80 5.05
N GLY A 132 -10.56 12.30 6.22
CA GLY A 132 -11.12 11.07 6.81
C GLY A 132 -10.54 9.78 6.22
N GLY A 133 -9.69 9.87 5.19
CA GLY A 133 -9.07 8.72 4.54
C GLY A 133 -7.95 8.09 5.36
N TYR A 134 -7.60 6.86 5.00
CA TYR A 134 -6.57 6.06 5.67
C TYR A 134 -5.27 6.07 4.88
N LEU A 135 -4.15 6.37 5.56
CA LEU A 135 -2.79 6.21 5.04
C LEU A 135 -2.11 5.09 5.81
N ILE A 136 -1.68 4.07 5.10
CA ILE A 136 -1.08 2.88 5.69
C ILE A 136 0.30 2.70 5.09
N PHE A 137 1.30 2.53 5.95
CA PHE A 137 2.67 2.25 5.57
C PHE A 137 3.03 0.84 5.99
N ASP A 138 3.54 0.05 5.06
CA ASP A 138 4.17 -1.22 5.39
C ASP A 138 5.59 -1.02 5.92
N ASP A 139 6.18 -2.09 6.44
CA ASP A 139 7.59 -2.15 6.86
C ASP A 139 8.02 -1.12 7.92
N TYR A 140 7.08 -0.50 8.64
CA TYR A 140 7.44 0.50 9.65
C TYR A 140 8.44 -0.05 10.69
N SER A 141 8.30 -1.31 11.11
CA SER A 141 9.24 -1.96 12.02
C SER A 141 10.22 -2.93 11.35
N GLN A 142 10.39 -2.90 10.05
CA GLN A 142 11.37 -3.72 9.34
C GLN A 142 12.80 -3.49 9.85
N SER A 143 13.12 -2.26 10.29
CA SER A 143 14.37 -1.96 11.01
C SER A 143 14.08 -1.06 12.18
N THR A 144 14.55 -1.47 13.38
CA THR A 144 14.45 -0.68 14.60
C THR A 144 15.70 0.15 14.88
N ASP A 145 16.77 0.00 14.07
CA ASP A 145 17.99 0.80 14.21
C ASP A 145 17.72 2.25 13.77
N PRO A 146 17.82 3.23 14.71
CA PRO A 146 17.55 4.64 14.42
C PRO A 146 18.58 5.27 13.47
N ASN A 147 19.75 4.63 13.28
CA ASN A 147 20.77 5.12 12.35
C ASN A 147 20.52 4.67 10.91
N ARG A 148 19.57 3.76 10.69
CA ARG A 148 19.19 3.28 9.37
C ARG A 148 18.12 4.20 8.75
N ILE A 149 18.48 5.45 8.52
CA ILE A 149 17.64 6.45 7.82
C ILE A 149 17.31 6.05 6.37
N ASP A 150 18.07 5.10 5.83
CA ASP A 150 17.84 4.49 4.53
C ASP A 150 16.64 3.50 4.53
N ARG A 151 16.03 3.23 5.69
CA ARG A 151 14.91 2.31 5.82
C ARG A 151 13.55 3.04 5.96
N PRO A 152 12.43 2.35 5.71
CA PRO A 152 11.08 2.97 5.73
C PRO A 152 10.79 3.75 7.00
N ARG A 153 11.12 3.23 8.17
CA ARG A 153 10.81 3.85 9.47
C ARG A 153 11.25 5.30 9.59
N GLY A 154 12.51 5.60 9.23
CA GLY A 154 13.02 6.98 9.33
C GLY A 154 12.25 7.96 8.45
N ALA A 155 11.88 7.53 7.26
CA ALA A 155 11.07 8.29 6.32
C ALA A 155 9.64 8.50 6.83
N ILE A 156 9.01 7.45 7.36
CA ILE A 156 7.65 7.49 7.91
C ILE A 156 7.60 8.40 9.14
N ASP A 157 8.56 8.28 10.08
CA ASP A 157 8.63 9.14 11.26
C ASP A 157 8.84 10.62 10.87
N ALA A 158 9.69 10.90 9.85
CA ALA A 158 9.88 12.26 9.34
C ALA A 158 8.60 12.82 8.72
N PHE A 159 7.90 12.04 7.89
CA PHE A 159 6.60 12.41 7.33
C PHE A 159 5.58 12.69 8.43
N MET A 160 5.38 11.75 9.35
CA MET A 160 4.40 11.88 10.44
C MET A 160 4.70 13.05 11.37
N LYS A 161 5.97 13.40 11.57
CA LYS A 161 6.36 14.59 12.33
C LYS A 161 5.98 15.87 11.61
N GLN A 162 6.20 15.95 10.30
CA GLN A 162 5.90 17.13 9.48
C GLN A 162 4.40 17.40 9.35
N PHE A 163 3.61 16.32 9.23
CA PHE A 163 2.16 16.36 9.06
C PHE A 163 1.39 15.99 10.34
N SER A 164 2.02 16.12 11.52
CA SER A 164 1.48 15.63 12.81
C SER A 164 0.11 16.23 13.18
N ASN A 165 -0.19 17.45 12.74
CA ASN A 165 -1.46 18.11 13.01
C ASN A 165 -2.60 17.68 12.04
N GLU A 166 -2.27 16.85 11.03
CA GLU A 166 -3.21 16.45 10.00
C GLU A 166 -3.61 14.97 10.09
N TYR A 167 -2.91 14.21 10.92
CA TYR A 167 -3.12 12.77 11.04
C TYR A 167 -3.30 12.31 12.47
N LYS A 168 -4.28 11.45 12.68
CA LYS A 168 -4.42 10.64 13.89
C LYS A 168 -3.82 9.26 13.63
N ILE A 169 -2.83 8.87 14.43
CA ILE A 169 -2.27 7.52 14.39
C ILE A 169 -3.28 6.55 14.99
N LEU A 170 -3.68 5.53 14.23
CA LEU A 170 -4.60 4.48 14.63
C LEU A 170 -3.89 3.25 15.14
N TYR A 171 -2.76 2.89 14.50
CA TYR A 171 -1.94 1.74 14.84
C TYR A 171 -0.47 2.02 14.54
N LYS A 172 0.40 1.51 15.39
CA LYS A 172 1.86 1.60 15.25
C LYS A 172 2.49 0.28 15.69
N GLY A 173 2.84 -0.56 14.74
CA GLY A 173 3.43 -1.88 14.93
C GLY A 173 4.34 -2.23 13.76
N TYR A 174 4.14 -3.39 13.13
CA TYR A 174 4.86 -3.74 11.90
C TYR A 174 4.51 -2.74 10.78
N GLN A 175 3.23 -2.39 10.68
CA GLN A 175 2.73 -1.28 9.86
C GLN A 175 2.49 -0.04 10.72
N LEU A 176 2.45 1.14 10.08
CA LEU A 176 1.87 2.33 10.66
C LEU A 176 0.58 2.67 9.90
N MET A 177 -0.53 2.80 10.64
CA MET A 177 -1.82 3.19 10.11
C MET A 177 -2.23 4.55 10.68
N ALA A 178 -2.59 5.48 9.83
CA ALA A 178 -3.02 6.81 10.22
C ALA A 178 -4.27 7.23 9.45
N GLN A 179 -5.09 8.09 10.06
CA GLN A 179 -6.27 8.68 9.44
C GLN A 179 -6.08 10.18 9.29
N LYS A 180 -6.36 10.71 8.10
CA LYS A 180 -6.27 12.14 7.80
C LYS A 180 -7.47 12.88 8.40
N GLU A 181 -7.23 13.84 9.28
CA GLU A 181 -8.27 14.59 9.99
C GLU A 181 -8.65 15.91 9.29
N TYR A 182 -7.71 16.50 8.52
CA TYR A 182 -7.87 17.82 7.87
C TYR A 182 -7.55 17.79 6.38
#